data_7aebe19d561dafb3cd323b2171abf0fc
#
_entry.id   7aebe19d561dafb3cd323b2171abf0fc
#
_cell.length_a   1.000
_cell.length_b   1.000
_cell.length_c   1.000
_cell.angle_alpha   90.00
_cell.angle_beta   90.00
_cell.angle_gamma   90.00
#
_symmetry.space_group_name_H-M   'P 1'
#
loop_
_entity.id
_entity.type
_entity.pdbx_description
1 polymer ?
#
loop_
_entity_poly.entity_id
_entity_poly.type
_entity_poly.pdbx_seq_one_letter_code
_entity_poly.pdbx_strand_id
1 'polypeptide(L)'
;MTQAEVGKLLAFVSAVYPNIDIRDGTVEAWHELLKDLDFKVALSATKKVVAESEIPALPAVGKIRKAALNLQNGYSITAPEAWGMVLRAVHNHGYYCEAEAMKELPTDVAQVVRWMGWREICHSDAPDVVRAQFMRMYETQEKRTREIAGLPPGVRDLVKGLGNALALPNGP
;
A
#
# COMPACT_ATOMS: atom_id res chain seq x y z
N MET A 1 6.83 -16.06 5.30
CA MET A 1 7.68 -16.27 6.51
C MET A 1 7.22 -17.51 7.25
N THR A 2 8.14 -18.34 7.75
CA THR A 2 7.87 -19.57 8.53
C THR A 2 7.80 -19.26 10.04
N GLN A 3 7.25 -20.17 10.85
CA GLN A 3 7.23 -20.04 12.32
C GLN A 3 8.66 -19.94 12.90
N ALA A 4 9.62 -20.72 12.37
CA ALA A 4 11.01 -20.67 12.78
C ALA A 4 11.66 -19.28 12.51
N GLU A 5 11.29 -18.63 11.42
CA GLU A 5 11.74 -17.28 11.10
C GLU A 5 11.10 -16.23 12.03
N VAL A 6 9.84 -16.41 12.41
CA VAL A 6 9.18 -15.58 13.44
C VAL A 6 9.87 -15.76 14.78
N GLY A 7 10.24 -17.00 15.15
CA GLY A 7 11.05 -17.27 16.36
C GLY A 7 12.36 -16.49 16.38
N LYS A 8 13.09 -16.44 15.24
CA LYS A 8 14.32 -15.63 15.10
C LYS A 8 14.06 -14.12 15.27
N LEU A 9 12.95 -13.65 14.75
CA LEU A 9 12.56 -12.25 14.86
C LEU A 9 12.25 -11.88 16.32
N LEU A 10 11.49 -12.74 17.02
CA LEU A 10 11.19 -12.55 18.44
C LEU A 10 12.45 -12.68 19.32
N ALA A 11 13.35 -13.60 18.99
CA ALA A 11 14.65 -13.72 19.67
C ALA A 11 15.49 -12.44 19.54
N PHE A 12 15.48 -11.80 18.36
CA PHE A 12 16.12 -10.49 18.19
C PHE A 12 15.49 -9.44 19.11
N VAL A 13 14.14 -9.36 19.17
CA VAL A 13 13.45 -8.40 20.03
C VAL A 13 13.76 -8.64 21.51
N SER A 14 13.77 -9.90 21.97
CA SER A 14 14.14 -10.26 23.36
C SER A 14 15.59 -9.93 23.69
N ALA A 15 16.51 -10.05 22.73
CA ALA A 15 17.90 -9.65 22.93
C ALA A 15 18.07 -8.13 23.12
N VAL A 16 17.21 -7.35 22.46
CA VAL A 16 17.21 -5.86 22.62
C VAL A 16 16.50 -5.45 23.91
N TYR A 17 15.43 -6.14 24.27
CA TYR A 17 14.61 -5.86 25.44
C TYR A 17 14.54 -7.07 26.38
N PRO A 18 15.55 -7.31 27.22
CA PRO A 18 15.67 -8.55 28.03
C PRO A 18 14.54 -8.76 29.05
N ASN A 19 13.78 -7.71 29.37
CA ASN A 19 12.65 -7.77 30.32
C ASN A 19 11.32 -8.15 29.64
N ILE A 20 11.31 -8.41 28.33
CA ILE A 20 10.10 -8.84 27.64
C ILE A 20 9.95 -10.35 27.74
N ASP A 21 8.86 -10.78 28.36
CA ASP A 21 8.44 -12.19 28.39
C ASP A 21 7.67 -12.54 27.11
N ILE A 22 8.22 -13.49 26.35
CA ILE A 22 7.55 -14.05 25.17
C ILE A 22 6.77 -15.27 25.60
N ARG A 23 5.46 -15.12 25.73
CA ARG A 23 4.55 -16.17 26.20
C ARG A 23 4.34 -17.25 25.14
N ASP A 24 3.90 -18.43 25.61
CA ASP A 24 3.44 -19.51 24.74
C ASP A 24 2.34 -18.99 23.79
N GLY A 25 2.39 -19.42 22.54
CA GLY A 25 1.47 -18.98 21.48
C GLY A 25 1.84 -17.65 20.80
N THR A 26 2.83 -16.89 21.30
CA THR A 26 3.25 -15.64 20.66
C THR A 26 3.80 -15.87 19.27
N VAL A 27 4.57 -16.95 19.07
CA VAL A 27 5.15 -17.31 17.74
C VAL A 27 4.05 -17.59 16.72
N GLU A 28 3.04 -18.38 17.12
CA GLU A 28 1.90 -18.74 16.28
C GLU A 28 1.08 -17.50 15.90
N ALA A 29 0.76 -16.65 16.90
CA ALA A 29 -0.01 -15.43 16.67
C ALA A 29 0.72 -14.47 15.72
N TRP A 30 2.03 -14.29 15.92
CA TRP A 30 2.84 -13.45 15.04
C TRP A 30 2.98 -14.05 13.64
N HIS A 31 3.11 -15.38 13.55
CA HIS A 31 3.16 -16.07 12.27
C HIS A 31 1.88 -15.82 11.46
N GLU A 32 0.71 -15.97 12.05
CA GLU A 32 -0.56 -15.68 11.36
C GLU A 32 -0.63 -14.24 10.81
N LEU A 33 -0.06 -13.30 11.54
CA LEU A 33 -0.09 -11.89 11.15
C LEU A 33 1.01 -11.49 10.16
N LEU A 34 2.10 -12.27 10.05
CA LEU A 34 3.28 -11.89 9.26
C LEU A 34 3.66 -12.90 8.18
N LYS A 35 2.95 -14.03 8.04
CA LYS A 35 3.31 -15.15 7.14
C LYS A 35 3.47 -14.76 5.67
N ASP A 36 2.78 -13.73 5.22
CA ASP A 36 2.83 -13.21 3.83
C ASP A 36 4.04 -12.30 3.57
N LEU A 37 4.80 -11.91 4.59
CA LEU A 37 5.98 -11.07 4.44
C LEU A 37 7.24 -11.92 4.21
N ASP A 38 8.18 -11.39 3.45
CA ASP A 38 9.53 -11.93 3.35
C ASP A 38 10.29 -11.73 4.67
N PHE A 39 11.06 -12.74 5.10
CA PHE A 39 11.78 -12.69 6.38
C PHE A 39 12.79 -11.55 6.45
N LYS A 40 13.56 -11.29 5.38
CA LYS A 40 14.59 -10.24 5.38
C LYS A 40 13.95 -8.86 5.52
N VAL A 41 12.81 -8.66 4.86
CA VAL A 41 12.04 -7.42 4.94
C VAL A 41 11.43 -7.25 6.33
N ALA A 42 10.81 -8.29 6.88
CA ALA A 42 10.23 -8.26 8.22
C ALA A 42 11.29 -8.00 9.30
N LEU A 43 12.47 -8.62 9.19
CA LEU A 43 13.58 -8.37 10.11
C LEU A 43 14.10 -6.93 10.02
N SER A 44 14.24 -6.40 8.80
CA SER A 44 14.67 -5.01 8.59
C SER A 44 13.63 -4.01 9.14
N ALA A 45 12.34 -4.30 8.92
CA ALA A 45 11.24 -3.52 9.47
C ALA A 45 11.22 -3.55 11.00
N THR A 46 11.45 -4.74 11.60
CA THR A 46 11.55 -4.88 13.05
C THR A 46 12.70 -4.07 13.62
N LYS A 47 13.89 -4.15 13.01
CA LYS A 47 15.05 -3.32 13.40
C LYS A 47 14.72 -1.84 13.36
N LYS A 48 14.05 -1.39 12.29
CA LYS A 48 13.62 0.01 12.15
C LYS A 48 12.66 0.40 13.26
N VAL A 49 11.59 -0.39 13.50
CA VAL A 49 10.58 -0.09 14.53
C VAL A 49 11.20 -0.08 15.93
N VAL A 50 12.11 -1.00 16.22
CA VAL A 50 12.84 -1.07 17.49
C VAL A 50 13.74 0.15 17.68
N ALA A 51 14.47 0.56 16.63
CA ALA A 51 15.36 1.72 16.68
C ALA A 51 14.62 3.07 16.86
N GLU A 52 13.38 3.14 16.35
CA GLU A 52 12.51 4.33 16.46
C GLU A 52 11.65 4.31 17.75
N SER A 53 11.69 3.21 18.52
CA SER A 53 10.85 3.08 19.73
C SER A 53 11.50 3.71 20.93
N GLU A 54 10.80 4.65 21.55
CA GLU A 54 11.23 5.26 22.83
C GLU A 54 10.87 4.40 24.05
N ILE A 55 9.98 3.43 23.88
CA ILE A 55 9.49 2.58 24.97
C ILE A 55 10.06 1.17 24.83
N PRO A 56 10.73 0.61 25.85
CA PRO A 56 11.26 -0.76 25.85
C PRO A 56 10.11 -1.79 26.01
N ALA A 57 9.32 -1.97 24.95
CA ALA A 57 8.19 -2.89 24.92
C ALA A 57 8.19 -3.72 23.64
N LEU A 58 7.48 -4.85 23.66
CA LEU A 58 7.28 -5.69 22.48
C LEU A 58 6.63 -4.83 21.37
N PRO A 59 7.28 -4.70 20.20
CA PRO A 59 6.74 -3.89 19.12
C PRO A 59 5.38 -4.39 18.67
N ALA A 60 4.44 -3.47 18.44
CA ALA A 60 3.15 -3.83 17.86
C ALA A 60 3.35 -4.43 16.46
N VAL A 61 2.82 -5.63 16.20
CA VAL A 61 2.93 -6.34 14.91
C VAL A 61 2.46 -5.47 13.74
N GLY A 62 1.41 -4.67 13.95
CA GLY A 62 0.92 -3.72 12.94
C GLY A 62 1.94 -2.65 12.55
N LYS A 63 2.78 -2.17 13.48
CA LYS A 63 3.88 -1.23 13.16
C LYS A 63 4.96 -1.90 12.31
N ILE A 64 5.34 -3.14 12.66
CA ILE A 64 6.32 -3.93 11.89
C ILE A 64 5.78 -4.18 10.48
N ARG A 65 4.51 -4.60 10.36
CA ARG A 65 3.86 -4.85 9.09
C ARG A 65 3.82 -3.59 8.20
N LYS A 66 3.43 -2.44 8.77
CA LYS A 66 3.43 -1.15 8.07
C LYS A 66 4.84 -0.76 7.60
N ALA A 67 5.85 -0.92 8.46
CA ALA A 67 7.23 -0.65 8.11
C ALA A 67 7.75 -1.59 7.01
N ALA A 68 7.40 -2.89 7.06
CA ALA A 68 7.77 -3.87 6.05
C ALA A 68 7.20 -3.52 4.68
N LEU A 69 5.93 -3.15 4.60
CA LEU A 69 5.29 -2.74 3.36
C LEU A 69 5.90 -1.46 2.78
N ASN A 70 6.25 -0.50 3.64
CA ASN A 70 6.94 0.70 3.19
C ASN A 70 8.34 0.39 2.62
N LEU A 71 9.05 -0.60 3.19
CA LEU A 71 10.34 -1.05 2.67
C LEU A 71 10.20 -1.83 1.35
N GLN A 72 9.13 -2.62 1.19
CA GLN A 72 8.87 -3.39 -0.05
C GLN A 72 8.42 -2.50 -1.20
N ASN A 73 7.54 -1.55 -0.93
CA ASN A 73 6.96 -0.70 -1.97
C ASN A 73 7.92 0.39 -2.45
N GLY A 74 9.05 0.57 -1.78
CA GLY A 74 10.03 1.59 -2.14
C GLY A 74 9.44 3.01 -2.16
N TYR A 75 9.88 3.80 -3.11
CA TYR A 75 9.30 5.13 -3.37
C TYR A 75 7.96 4.97 -4.10
N SER A 76 6.85 5.27 -3.40
CA SER A 76 5.58 5.44 -4.10
C SER A 76 5.59 6.74 -4.90
N ILE A 77 4.97 6.69 -6.07
CA ILE A 77 4.79 7.87 -6.93
C ILE A 77 3.93 8.89 -6.17
N THR A 78 4.42 10.10 -6.04
CA THR A 78 3.64 11.17 -5.41
C THR A 78 2.53 11.68 -6.33
N ALA A 79 1.49 12.30 -5.78
CA ALA A 79 0.38 12.83 -6.58
C ALA A 79 0.84 13.85 -7.65
N PRO A 80 1.81 14.77 -7.37
CA PRO A 80 2.37 15.63 -8.41
C PRO A 80 3.12 14.89 -9.52
N GLU A 81 3.88 13.84 -9.17
CA GLU A 81 4.57 13.00 -10.16
C GLU A 81 3.58 12.22 -11.03
N ALA A 82 2.54 11.64 -10.41
CA ALA A 82 1.45 10.96 -11.10
C ALA A 82 0.74 11.92 -12.09
N TRP A 83 0.45 13.15 -11.66
CA TRP A 83 -0.12 14.17 -12.55
C TRP A 83 0.82 14.51 -13.71
N GLY A 84 2.12 14.62 -13.46
CA GLY A 84 3.13 14.82 -14.51
C GLY A 84 3.14 13.69 -15.55
N MET A 85 2.88 12.44 -15.14
CA MET A 85 2.73 11.31 -16.06
C MET A 85 1.46 11.47 -16.91
N VAL A 86 0.34 11.86 -16.31
CA VAL A 86 -0.91 12.12 -17.04
C VAL A 86 -0.73 13.20 -18.11
N LEU A 87 -0.09 14.31 -17.75
CA LEU A 87 0.18 15.39 -18.73
C LEU A 87 1.05 14.94 -19.89
N ARG A 88 2.08 14.09 -19.63
CA ARG A 88 2.89 13.50 -20.69
C ARG A 88 2.06 12.59 -21.60
N ALA A 89 1.21 11.74 -21.02
CA ALA A 89 0.33 10.88 -21.80
C ALA A 89 -0.66 11.68 -22.65
N VAL A 90 -1.22 12.79 -22.13
CA VAL A 90 -2.08 13.72 -22.90
C VAL A 90 -1.30 14.34 -24.06
N HIS A 91 -0.06 14.77 -23.82
CA HIS A 91 0.78 15.35 -24.86
C HIS A 91 1.14 14.35 -25.96
N ASN A 92 1.46 13.11 -25.58
CA ASN A 92 1.92 12.07 -26.52
C ASN A 92 0.78 11.47 -27.36
N HIS A 93 -0.38 11.26 -26.75
CA HIS A 93 -1.47 10.50 -27.36
C HIS A 93 -2.67 11.36 -27.78
N GLY A 94 -2.87 12.52 -27.14
CA GLY A 94 -3.99 13.40 -27.42
C GLY A 94 -5.35 12.79 -27.06
N TYR A 95 -6.39 13.48 -27.50
CA TYR A 95 -7.78 13.18 -27.12
C TYR A 95 -8.31 11.83 -27.62
N TYR A 96 -7.90 11.39 -28.81
CA TYR A 96 -8.49 10.22 -29.48
C TYR A 96 -7.81 8.89 -29.13
N CYS A 97 -6.62 8.91 -28.53
CA CYS A 97 -5.80 7.72 -28.30
C CYS A 97 -5.80 7.31 -26.81
N GLU A 98 -6.99 7.26 -26.18
CA GLU A 98 -7.13 6.90 -24.77
C GLU A 98 -6.55 5.53 -24.44
N ALA A 99 -6.79 4.51 -25.32
CA ALA A 99 -6.34 3.15 -25.06
C ALA A 99 -4.80 3.01 -25.00
N GLU A 100 -4.10 3.76 -25.82
CA GLU A 100 -2.64 3.86 -25.86
C GLU A 100 -2.12 4.61 -24.61
N ALA A 101 -2.73 5.74 -24.30
CA ALA A 101 -2.40 6.51 -23.10
C ALA A 101 -2.54 5.69 -21.82
N MET A 102 -3.60 4.89 -21.70
CA MET A 102 -3.82 4.03 -20.53
C MET A 102 -2.78 2.92 -20.40
N LYS A 103 -2.14 2.48 -21.48
CA LYS A 103 -1.04 1.47 -21.44
C LYS A 103 0.28 2.06 -20.96
N GLU A 104 0.53 3.35 -21.23
CA GLU A 104 1.73 4.04 -20.79
C GLU A 104 1.70 4.38 -19.28
N LEU A 105 0.50 4.54 -18.72
CA LEU A 105 0.33 4.94 -17.32
C LEU A 105 0.43 3.75 -16.36
N PRO A 106 1.05 3.93 -15.17
CA PRO A 106 0.94 2.96 -14.08
C PRO A 106 -0.52 2.66 -13.74
N THR A 107 -0.80 1.43 -13.31
CA THR A 107 -2.17 0.92 -13.10
C THR A 107 -3.01 1.80 -12.17
N ASP A 108 -2.43 2.29 -11.09
CA ASP A 108 -3.06 3.16 -10.10
C ASP A 108 -3.37 4.56 -10.67
N VAL A 109 -2.45 5.12 -11.45
CA VAL A 109 -2.65 6.39 -12.16
C VAL A 109 -3.74 6.25 -13.22
N ALA A 110 -3.65 5.20 -14.05
CA ALA A 110 -4.66 4.90 -15.08
C ALA A 110 -6.06 4.70 -14.48
N GLN A 111 -6.16 4.11 -13.29
CA GLN A 111 -7.43 3.94 -12.59
C GLN A 111 -8.08 5.28 -12.24
N VAL A 112 -7.32 6.23 -11.71
CA VAL A 112 -7.82 7.57 -11.38
C VAL A 112 -8.22 8.33 -12.65
N VAL A 113 -7.41 8.23 -13.72
CA VAL A 113 -7.74 8.83 -15.02
C VAL A 113 -9.05 8.28 -15.59
N ARG A 114 -9.31 6.96 -15.49
CA ARG A 114 -10.59 6.38 -15.92
C ARG A 114 -11.78 6.90 -15.11
N TRP A 115 -11.63 7.10 -13.80
CA TRP A 115 -12.71 7.64 -12.96
C TRP A 115 -13.02 9.11 -13.28
N MET A 116 -12.01 9.89 -13.65
CA MET A 116 -12.19 11.29 -14.06
C MET A 116 -12.68 11.43 -15.49
N GLY A 117 -12.38 10.45 -16.34
CA GLY A 117 -12.63 10.52 -17.78
C GLY A 117 -11.46 11.15 -18.54
N TRP A 118 -10.86 10.38 -19.45
CA TRP A 118 -9.75 10.86 -20.28
C TRP A 118 -10.08 12.13 -21.06
N ARG A 119 -11.29 12.16 -21.62
CA ARG A 119 -11.77 13.29 -22.43
C ARG A 119 -11.90 14.58 -21.62
N GLU A 120 -12.41 14.49 -20.41
CA GLU A 120 -12.51 15.61 -19.49
C GLU A 120 -11.14 16.19 -19.14
N ILE A 121 -10.14 15.35 -18.94
CA ILE A 121 -8.76 15.78 -18.68
C ILE A 121 -8.18 16.50 -19.89
N CYS A 122 -8.42 15.99 -21.11
CA CYS A 122 -7.88 16.58 -22.33
C CYS A 122 -8.53 17.91 -22.76
N HIS A 123 -9.81 18.12 -22.44
CA HIS A 123 -10.61 19.25 -22.93
C HIS A 123 -11.07 20.23 -21.87
N SER A 124 -10.57 20.12 -20.66
CA SER A 124 -11.02 20.99 -19.58
C SER A 124 -10.60 22.44 -19.79
N ASP A 125 -11.57 23.35 -19.71
CA ASP A 125 -11.34 24.80 -19.66
C ASP A 125 -10.77 25.27 -18.30
N ALA A 126 -10.71 24.38 -17.30
CA ALA A 126 -10.22 24.65 -15.96
C ALA A 126 -9.14 23.64 -15.52
N PRO A 127 -7.95 23.65 -16.13
CA PRO A 127 -6.91 22.65 -15.91
C PRO A 127 -6.43 22.58 -14.46
N ASP A 128 -6.43 23.69 -13.73
CA ASP A 128 -6.06 23.72 -12.30
C ASP A 128 -7.08 22.99 -11.42
N VAL A 129 -8.37 23.06 -11.75
CA VAL A 129 -9.43 22.34 -11.05
C VAL A 129 -9.30 20.84 -11.29
N VAL A 130 -9.08 20.43 -12.54
CA VAL A 130 -8.87 19.03 -12.93
C VAL A 130 -7.62 18.46 -12.22
N ARG A 131 -6.52 19.21 -12.20
CA ARG A 131 -5.31 18.85 -11.48
C ARG A 131 -5.59 18.64 -9.99
N ALA A 132 -6.24 19.58 -9.33
CA ALA A 132 -6.55 19.49 -7.91
C ALA A 132 -7.46 18.30 -7.60
N GLN A 133 -8.43 18.02 -8.45
CA GLN A 133 -9.32 16.86 -8.33
C GLN A 133 -8.54 15.54 -8.50
N PHE A 134 -7.70 15.45 -9.54
CA PHE A 134 -6.85 14.28 -9.77
C PHE A 134 -5.96 13.98 -8.55
N MET A 135 -5.23 14.99 -8.06
CA MET A 135 -4.32 14.82 -6.92
C MET A 135 -5.06 14.30 -5.69
N ARG A 136 -6.23 14.87 -5.36
CA ARG A 136 -7.06 14.43 -4.23
C ARG A 136 -7.56 12.99 -4.40
N MET A 137 -8.00 12.63 -5.60
CA MET A 137 -8.47 11.26 -5.90
C MET A 137 -7.32 10.27 -5.83
N TYR A 138 -6.15 10.62 -6.37
CA TYR A 138 -4.95 9.77 -6.34
C TYR A 138 -4.47 9.52 -4.91
N GLU A 139 -4.35 10.56 -4.08
CA GLU A 139 -3.98 10.43 -2.66
C GLU A 139 -4.96 9.55 -1.88
N THR A 140 -6.25 9.69 -2.14
CA THR A 140 -7.30 8.87 -1.51
C THR A 140 -7.17 7.41 -1.92
N GLN A 141 -6.95 7.14 -3.20
CA GLN A 141 -6.76 5.80 -3.74
C GLN A 141 -5.47 5.17 -3.20
N GLU A 142 -4.37 5.90 -3.19
CA GLU A 142 -3.10 5.44 -2.67
C GLU A 142 -3.20 5.07 -1.18
N LYS A 143 -3.83 5.94 -0.38
CA LYS A 143 -4.08 5.68 1.04
C LYS A 143 -4.89 4.39 1.24
N ARG A 144 -5.98 4.22 0.50
CA ARG A 144 -6.81 3.01 0.56
C ARG A 144 -6.05 1.76 0.16
N THR A 145 -5.24 1.82 -0.88
CA THR A 145 -4.41 0.71 -1.34
C THR A 145 -3.40 0.29 -0.27
N ARG A 146 -2.74 1.26 0.36
CA ARG A 146 -1.81 1.02 1.47
C ARG A 146 -2.50 0.45 2.71
N GLU A 147 -3.69 0.94 3.06
CA GLU A 147 -4.48 0.41 4.17
C GLU A 147 -4.85 -1.05 3.95
N ILE A 148 -5.35 -1.40 2.76
CA ILE A 148 -5.69 -2.80 2.41
C ILE A 148 -4.43 -3.68 2.38
N ALA A 149 -3.33 -3.22 1.82
CA ALA A 149 -2.06 -3.95 1.81
C ALA A 149 -1.54 -4.19 3.25
N GLY A 150 -1.79 -3.25 4.16
CA GLY A 150 -1.46 -3.34 5.58
C GLY A 150 -2.22 -4.41 6.35
N LEU A 151 -3.35 -4.91 5.83
CA LEU A 151 -4.15 -5.93 6.49
C LEU A 151 -3.46 -7.31 6.44
N PRO A 152 -3.57 -8.14 7.50
CA PRO A 152 -3.17 -9.55 7.44
C PRO A 152 -3.92 -10.31 6.33
N PRO A 153 -3.36 -11.42 5.79
CA PRO A 153 -3.93 -12.11 4.63
C PRO A 153 -5.42 -12.45 4.78
N GLY A 154 -5.81 -13.11 5.87
CA GLY A 154 -7.20 -13.50 6.10
C GLY A 154 -8.18 -12.33 6.17
N VAL A 155 -7.75 -11.20 6.77
CA VAL A 155 -8.57 -9.98 6.84
C VAL A 155 -8.64 -9.29 5.46
N ARG A 156 -7.53 -9.29 4.74
CA ARG A 156 -7.46 -8.73 3.38
C ARG A 156 -8.41 -9.45 2.41
N ASP A 157 -8.46 -10.78 2.48
CA ASP A 157 -9.33 -11.60 1.64
C ASP A 157 -10.81 -11.35 1.95
N LEU A 158 -11.16 -11.21 3.23
CA LEU A 158 -12.51 -10.81 3.65
C LEU A 158 -12.89 -9.43 3.11
N VAL A 159 -12.03 -8.43 3.24
CA VAL A 159 -12.30 -7.06 2.74
C VAL A 159 -12.47 -7.05 1.23
N LYS A 160 -11.63 -7.80 0.48
CA LYS A 160 -11.77 -7.94 -0.97
C LYS A 160 -13.09 -8.64 -1.35
N GLY A 161 -13.47 -9.71 -0.62
CA GLY A 161 -14.73 -10.42 -0.83
C GLY A 161 -15.95 -9.53 -0.60
N LEU A 162 -15.94 -8.76 0.47
CA LEU A 162 -17.01 -7.78 0.77
C LEU A 162 -17.07 -6.66 -0.27
N GLY A 163 -15.92 -6.14 -0.71
CA GLY A 163 -15.86 -5.11 -1.76
C GLY A 163 -16.46 -5.59 -3.08
N ASN A 164 -16.18 -6.82 -3.47
CA ASN A 164 -16.75 -7.44 -4.67
C ASN A 164 -18.27 -7.71 -4.54
N ALA A 165 -18.73 -8.09 -3.35
CA ALA A 165 -20.16 -8.33 -3.09
C ALA A 165 -20.98 -7.02 -3.07
N LEU A 166 -20.36 -5.89 -2.70
CA LEU A 166 -20.98 -4.56 -2.67
C LEU A 166 -20.80 -3.78 -3.98
N ALA A 167 -19.93 -4.22 -4.89
CA ALA A 167 -19.88 -3.69 -6.24
C ALA A 167 -21.19 -4.07 -6.94
N LEU A 168 -22.08 -3.08 -7.09
CA LEU A 168 -23.31 -3.26 -7.87
C LEU A 168 -22.91 -3.81 -9.25
N PRO A 169 -23.64 -4.82 -9.79
CA PRO A 169 -23.45 -5.22 -11.16
C PRO A 169 -23.62 -3.98 -12.03
N ASN A 170 -22.63 -3.72 -12.90
CA ASN A 170 -22.70 -2.63 -13.86
C ASN A 170 -24.08 -2.69 -14.49
N GLY A 171 -24.89 -1.65 -14.27
CA GLY A 171 -26.18 -1.52 -14.91
C GLY A 171 -26.03 -1.53 -16.44
N PRO A 172 -27.10 -1.89 -17.16
CA PRO A 172 -27.10 -2.09 -18.60
C PRO A 172 -26.70 -0.85 -19.36
#